data_58422d72031854e3c08854f8c41f05be
#
_entry.id   58422d72031854e3c08854f8c41f05be
#
_cell.length_a   1.000
_cell.length_b   1.000
_cell.length_c   1.000
_cell.angle_alpha   90.00
_cell.angle_beta   90.00
_cell.angle_gamma   90.00
#
_symmetry.space_group_name_H-M   'P 1'
#
loop_
_entity.id
_entity.type
_entity.pdbx_description
1 polymer ?
#
loop_
_entity_poly.entity_id
_entity_poly.type
_entity_poly.pdbx_seq_one_letter_code
_entity_poly.pdbx_strand_id
1 'polypeptide(L)'
;METSERLVILTTPSRNDGVRLHIERAVQTHGKNQDLLLKQLPHMETAIETLKGGTGDIVAMSALDWQKYDVQGLSIVGLLSRKEPTWVLVSDDKPEYLEQGALVLCEHELLQRQMKRMRPDLRLERIEETVQRLKAEKDVAELDEEDIWPWVEEQRLQGNLDGFIVPRAIHAGHRMKGRRHTLGLQRDQTESNRERFIPPPLYGFTILVSRQGFPKASVREMLDPSAELAYRLEASLMESIDPKLRPIVGAYIEQRKISTFLKKATEDGDETLLNTLVNPNKKRAVYKSGPRVEMLIETLTSDGTVTAACERIVQPENSQMGLVTLLKEFMDLLSVMTTDHEATKRNIPGMPDSFMEPKPRLMDLSLIHISEPTRPY
;
A
#
# COMPACT_ATOMS: atom_id res chain seq x y z
N MET A 1 41.90 -8.87 19.68
CA MET A 1 40.52 -9.39 19.53
C MET A 1 39.63 -8.22 19.92
N GLU A 2 39.13 -7.49 18.92
CA GLU A 2 38.07 -6.51 19.16
C GLU A 2 36.84 -7.30 19.57
N THR A 3 36.36 -7.08 20.78
CA THR A 3 35.04 -7.54 21.22
C THR A 3 34.04 -6.84 20.33
N SER A 4 33.54 -7.55 19.33
CA SER A 4 32.39 -7.09 18.53
C SER A 4 31.29 -6.79 19.55
N GLU A 5 30.96 -5.51 19.73
CA GLU A 5 29.84 -5.11 20.58
C GLU A 5 28.57 -5.73 19.99
N ARG A 6 27.86 -6.49 20.83
CA ARG A 6 26.63 -7.17 20.48
C ARG A 6 25.52 -6.14 20.22
N LEU A 7 24.98 -6.09 18.99
CA LEU A 7 23.90 -5.18 18.65
C LEU A 7 22.56 -5.72 19.14
N VAL A 8 21.82 -4.90 19.87
CA VAL A 8 20.50 -5.22 20.41
C VAL A 8 19.40 -4.62 19.52
N ILE A 9 18.67 -5.49 18.85
CA ILE A 9 17.50 -5.11 18.03
C ILE A 9 16.24 -5.36 18.85
N LEU A 10 15.44 -4.31 19.03
CA LEU A 10 14.17 -4.34 19.74
C LEU A 10 13.02 -4.56 18.76
N THR A 11 12.04 -5.36 19.16
CA THR A 11 10.79 -5.59 18.42
C THR A 11 9.64 -5.83 19.38
N THR A 12 8.42 -5.85 18.87
CA THR A 12 7.21 -6.16 19.66
C THR A 12 6.66 -7.54 19.31
N PRO A 13 5.81 -8.14 20.14
CA PRO A 13 5.14 -9.39 19.82
C PRO A 13 4.03 -9.25 18.77
N SER A 14 3.78 -8.04 18.24
CA SER A 14 2.68 -7.78 17.30
C SER A 14 2.61 -8.80 16.15
N ARG A 15 1.39 -9.25 15.86
CA ARG A 15 1.06 -10.16 14.77
C ARG A 15 0.39 -9.46 13.60
N ASN A 16 0.04 -8.18 13.76
CA ASN A 16 -0.75 -7.44 12.79
C ASN A 16 0.08 -6.81 11.65
N ASP A 17 1.36 -6.51 11.89
CA ASP A 17 2.23 -5.78 10.97
C ASP A 17 3.25 -6.67 10.23
N GLY A 18 3.48 -7.89 10.71
CA GLY A 18 4.47 -8.83 10.16
C GLY A 18 5.93 -8.47 10.45
N VAL A 19 6.21 -7.37 11.17
CA VAL A 19 7.56 -6.87 11.47
C VAL A 19 8.35 -7.91 12.26
N ARG A 20 7.75 -8.50 13.29
CA ARG A 20 8.41 -9.51 14.12
C ARG A 20 8.95 -10.67 13.29
N LEU A 21 8.09 -11.28 12.47
CA LEU A 21 8.49 -12.41 11.62
C LEU A 21 9.56 -12.02 10.61
N HIS A 22 9.52 -10.78 10.14
CA HIS A 22 10.47 -10.28 9.16
C HIS A 22 11.84 -10.06 9.79
N ILE A 23 11.90 -9.40 10.95
CA ILE A 23 13.18 -9.15 11.63
C ILE A 23 13.81 -10.44 12.18
N GLU A 24 13.01 -11.39 12.70
CA GLU A 24 13.49 -12.71 13.11
C GLU A 24 14.21 -13.42 11.95
N ARG A 25 13.63 -13.43 10.77
CA ARG A 25 14.25 -14.01 9.56
C ARG A 25 15.52 -13.29 9.15
N ALA A 26 15.49 -11.95 9.18
CA ALA A 26 16.66 -11.15 8.84
C ALA A 26 17.84 -11.42 9.80
N VAL A 27 17.59 -11.47 11.11
CA VAL A 27 18.59 -11.82 12.11
C VAL A 27 19.10 -13.25 11.93
N GLN A 28 18.23 -14.23 11.66
CA GLN A 28 18.64 -15.61 11.38
C GLN A 28 19.55 -15.73 10.13
N THR A 29 19.27 -14.92 9.11
CA THR A 29 20.02 -14.95 7.85
C THR A 29 21.38 -14.28 7.98
N HIS A 30 21.46 -13.13 8.64
CA HIS A 30 22.65 -12.27 8.71
C HIS A 30 23.38 -12.35 10.07
N GLY A 31 22.72 -12.82 11.11
CA GLY A 31 23.29 -12.89 12.49
C GLY A 31 24.46 -13.86 12.65
N LYS A 32 24.77 -14.69 11.64
CA LYS A 32 25.96 -15.56 11.68
C LYS A 32 27.26 -14.78 11.50
N ASN A 33 27.19 -13.63 10.85
CA ASN A 33 28.36 -12.78 10.56
C ASN A 33 28.45 -11.57 11.51
N GLN A 34 27.42 -11.33 12.30
CA GLN A 34 27.31 -10.19 13.20
C GLN A 34 26.68 -10.67 14.53
N ASP A 35 27.18 -10.23 15.66
CA ASP A 35 26.61 -10.58 16.97
C ASP A 35 25.32 -9.76 17.21
N LEU A 36 24.19 -10.26 16.67
CA LEU A 36 22.87 -9.64 16.74
C LEU A 36 22.03 -10.32 17.81
N LEU A 37 21.47 -9.53 18.73
CA LEU A 37 20.50 -9.99 19.73
C LEU A 37 19.13 -9.39 19.43
N LEU A 38 18.13 -10.23 19.22
CA LEU A 38 16.74 -9.81 19.13
C LEU A 38 16.09 -9.86 20.53
N LYS A 39 15.54 -8.72 20.98
CA LYS A 39 14.82 -8.59 22.25
C LYS A 39 13.39 -8.12 21.99
N GLN A 40 12.42 -8.86 22.50
CA GLN A 40 11.01 -8.46 22.43
C GLN A 40 10.64 -7.60 23.64
N LEU A 41 9.87 -6.54 23.38
CA LEU A 41 9.26 -5.67 24.38
C LEU A 41 7.74 -5.66 24.17
N PRO A 42 6.94 -5.49 25.23
CA PRO A 42 5.49 -5.69 25.15
C PRO A 42 4.79 -4.71 24.20
N HIS A 43 5.24 -3.45 24.18
CA HIS A 43 4.61 -2.38 23.41
C HIS A 43 5.65 -1.57 22.62
N MET A 44 5.23 -0.94 21.54
CA MET A 44 6.09 -0.13 20.68
C MET A 44 6.62 1.11 21.40
N GLU A 45 5.79 1.74 22.24
CA GLU A 45 6.19 2.87 23.09
C GLU A 45 7.36 2.49 23.98
N THR A 46 7.27 1.34 24.66
CA THR A 46 8.34 0.82 25.52
C THR A 46 9.62 0.53 24.72
N ALA A 47 9.48 0.05 23.49
CA ALA A 47 10.64 -0.18 22.61
C ALA A 47 11.32 1.15 22.22
N ILE A 48 10.55 2.16 21.89
CA ILE A 48 11.01 3.51 21.54
C ILE A 48 11.71 4.15 22.77
N GLU A 49 11.10 4.09 23.95
CA GLU A 49 11.70 4.62 25.20
C GLU A 49 12.99 3.89 25.56
N THR A 50 13.03 2.56 25.43
CA THR A 50 14.22 1.74 25.66
C THR A 50 15.34 2.12 24.70
N LEU A 51 15.02 2.40 23.44
CA LEU A 51 15.96 2.88 22.43
C LEU A 51 16.48 4.29 22.80
N LYS A 52 15.58 5.22 23.14
CA LYS A 52 15.94 6.60 23.57
C LYS A 52 16.83 6.57 24.82
N GLY A 53 16.56 5.66 25.76
CA GLY A 53 17.34 5.45 26.98
C GLY A 53 18.69 4.74 26.78
N GLY A 54 19.02 4.29 25.57
CA GLY A 54 20.34 3.68 25.27
C GLY A 54 20.49 2.21 25.65
N THR A 55 19.41 1.52 26.06
CA THR A 55 19.46 0.09 26.45
C THR A 55 19.26 -0.85 25.25
N GLY A 56 18.94 -0.31 24.07
CA GLY A 56 18.90 -0.99 22.78
C GLY A 56 19.56 -0.12 21.72
N ASP A 57 19.88 -0.71 20.58
CA ASP A 57 20.58 -0.03 19.50
C ASP A 57 19.66 0.29 18.34
N ILE A 58 18.71 -0.60 18.03
CA ILE A 58 17.77 -0.50 16.92
C ILE A 58 16.38 -0.94 17.38
N VAL A 59 15.34 -0.26 16.89
CA VAL A 59 13.94 -0.73 16.92
C VAL A 59 13.53 -1.10 15.51
N ALA A 60 12.96 -2.29 15.34
CA ALA A 60 12.26 -2.67 14.13
C ALA A 60 10.77 -2.34 14.26
N MET A 61 10.23 -1.54 13.33
CA MET A 61 8.82 -1.12 13.32
C MET A 61 8.26 -1.06 11.90
N SER A 62 6.95 -1.00 11.77
CA SER A 62 6.31 -0.78 10.47
C SER A 62 6.44 0.68 10.04
N ALA A 63 6.26 0.94 8.72
CA ALA A 63 6.20 2.30 8.23
C ALA A 63 5.00 3.08 8.78
N LEU A 64 3.92 2.38 9.11
CA LEU A 64 2.72 2.97 9.71
C LEU A 64 2.99 3.38 11.17
N ASP A 65 3.69 2.54 11.94
CA ASP A 65 4.10 2.87 13.32
C ASP A 65 5.04 4.07 13.35
N TRP A 66 5.97 4.16 12.40
CA TRP A 66 6.84 5.33 12.26
C TRP A 66 6.07 6.65 12.13
N GLN A 67 4.90 6.63 11.49
CA GLN A 67 4.02 7.79 11.37
C GLN A 67 3.11 8.01 12.59
N LYS A 68 2.80 6.95 13.32
CA LYS A 68 1.86 6.96 14.45
C LYS A 68 2.52 7.43 15.76
N TYR A 69 3.75 6.98 16.01
CA TYR A 69 4.42 7.19 17.30
C TYR A 69 5.34 8.43 17.31
N ASP A 70 5.62 8.96 18.51
CA ASP A 70 6.62 10.00 18.70
C ASP A 70 8.04 9.44 18.58
N VAL A 71 8.65 9.73 17.45
CA VAL A 71 10.00 9.29 17.08
C VAL A 71 11.02 10.43 17.11
N GLN A 72 10.73 11.52 17.84
CA GLN A 72 11.63 12.66 17.96
C GLN A 72 13.01 12.21 18.52
N GLY A 73 14.08 12.67 17.90
CA GLY A 73 15.46 12.29 18.25
C GLY A 73 15.94 10.95 17.69
N LEU A 74 15.08 10.27 16.96
CA LEU A 74 15.41 9.03 16.26
C LEU A 74 15.60 9.27 14.76
N SER A 75 16.22 8.32 14.08
CA SER A 75 16.42 8.36 12.65
C SER A 75 16.28 6.98 12.04
N ILE A 76 15.81 6.93 10.80
CA ILE A 76 15.76 5.71 10.01
C ILE A 76 17.20 5.33 9.62
N VAL A 77 17.64 4.17 10.05
CA VAL A 77 18.92 3.57 9.65
C VAL A 77 18.81 3.00 8.25
N GLY A 78 17.71 2.35 7.94
CA GLY A 78 17.39 1.79 6.65
C GLY A 78 16.18 0.86 6.74
N LEU A 79 15.90 0.15 5.67
CA LEU A 79 14.76 -0.76 5.58
C LEU A 79 15.20 -2.17 5.20
N LEU A 80 14.46 -3.15 5.68
CA LEU A 80 14.54 -4.51 5.16
C LEU A 80 13.84 -4.58 3.79
N SER A 81 14.08 -5.64 3.02
CA SER A 81 13.39 -5.84 1.74
C SER A 81 11.87 -5.84 1.95
N ARG A 82 11.14 -5.09 1.12
CA ARG A 82 9.67 -5.00 1.25
C ARG A 82 9.03 -6.38 1.21
N LYS A 83 8.14 -6.69 2.14
CA LYS A 83 7.43 -7.95 2.23
C LYS A 83 5.92 -7.74 2.12
N GLU A 84 5.34 -8.47 1.18
CA GLU A 84 3.91 -8.73 1.12
C GLU A 84 3.02 -7.49 1.32
N PRO A 85 3.18 -6.42 0.51
CA PRO A 85 2.31 -5.24 0.60
C PRO A 85 0.88 -5.55 0.16
N THR A 86 0.63 -6.77 -0.33
CA THR A 86 -0.66 -7.21 -0.83
C THR A 86 -1.62 -7.54 0.30
N TRP A 87 -2.90 -7.40 -0.02
CA TRP A 87 -4.00 -7.80 0.83
C TRP A 87 -4.55 -9.16 0.38
N VAL A 88 -5.29 -9.79 1.25
CA VAL A 88 -5.91 -11.08 0.98
C VAL A 88 -7.37 -11.06 1.39
N LEU A 89 -8.21 -11.68 0.59
CA LEU A 89 -9.54 -12.11 1.00
C LEU A 89 -9.39 -13.48 1.69
N VAL A 90 -9.90 -13.60 2.90
CA VAL A 90 -10.00 -14.85 3.65
C VAL A 90 -11.44 -15.33 3.53
N SER A 91 -11.65 -16.41 2.78
CA SER A 91 -12.97 -16.99 2.49
C SER A 91 -12.80 -18.44 2.03
N ASP A 92 -13.88 -19.18 1.98
CA ASP A 92 -13.84 -20.57 1.48
C ASP A 92 -13.67 -20.60 -0.04
N ASP A 93 -14.30 -19.68 -0.75
CA ASP A 93 -14.24 -19.55 -2.21
C ASP A 93 -13.39 -18.35 -2.63
N LYS A 94 -12.94 -18.37 -3.90
CA LYS A 94 -12.27 -17.23 -4.52
C LYS A 94 -13.24 -16.05 -4.68
N PRO A 95 -12.72 -14.81 -4.77
CA PRO A 95 -13.57 -13.62 -4.92
C PRO A 95 -14.63 -13.74 -6.04
N GLU A 96 -14.25 -14.37 -7.17
CA GLU A 96 -15.11 -14.54 -8.35
C GLU A 96 -16.27 -15.51 -8.10
N TYR A 97 -16.11 -16.44 -7.15
CA TYR A 97 -17.07 -17.52 -6.86
C TYR A 97 -17.85 -17.34 -5.57
N LEU A 98 -17.63 -16.23 -4.84
CA LEU A 98 -18.49 -15.91 -3.70
C LEU A 98 -19.96 -15.81 -4.15
N GLU A 99 -20.88 -16.24 -3.30
CA GLU A 99 -22.29 -16.14 -3.56
C GLU A 99 -22.74 -14.70 -3.84
N GLN A 100 -23.80 -14.54 -4.61
CA GLN A 100 -24.37 -13.23 -4.87
C GLN A 100 -24.87 -12.58 -3.58
N GLY A 101 -24.42 -11.35 -3.30
CA GLY A 101 -24.77 -10.65 -2.07
C GLY A 101 -24.02 -11.12 -0.84
N ALA A 102 -22.96 -11.93 -1.00
CA ALA A 102 -22.11 -12.39 0.10
C ALA A 102 -21.59 -11.22 0.95
N LEU A 103 -21.50 -11.47 2.26
CA LEU A 103 -21.11 -10.46 3.24
C LEU A 103 -19.63 -10.56 3.54
N VAL A 104 -18.88 -9.53 3.18
CA VAL A 104 -17.44 -9.46 3.36
C VAL A 104 -17.06 -8.29 4.25
N LEU A 105 -16.33 -8.55 5.33
CA LEU A 105 -15.79 -7.51 6.20
C LEU A 105 -14.54 -6.90 5.58
N CYS A 106 -14.48 -5.58 5.52
CA CYS A 106 -13.32 -4.83 5.02
C CYS A 106 -13.21 -3.46 5.70
N GLU A 107 -12.15 -3.25 6.49
CA GLU A 107 -11.91 -1.99 7.20
C GLU A 107 -11.43 -0.86 6.29
N HIS A 108 -10.70 -1.18 5.24
CA HIS A 108 -10.03 -0.18 4.45
C HIS A 108 -10.89 0.31 3.28
N GLU A 109 -11.23 1.59 3.27
CA GLU A 109 -12.15 2.19 2.30
C GLU A 109 -11.71 2.01 0.83
N LEU A 110 -10.42 2.16 0.54
CA LEU A 110 -9.89 1.89 -0.80
C LEU A 110 -10.21 0.46 -1.24
N LEU A 111 -9.98 -0.52 -0.37
CA LEU A 111 -10.22 -1.93 -0.72
C LEU A 111 -11.70 -2.25 -0.87
N GLN A 112 -12.57 -1.59 -0.10
CA GLN A 112 -14.02 -1.68 -0.32
C GLN A 112 -14.38 -1.22 -1.75
N ARG A 113 -13.85 -0.06 -2.19
CA ARG A 113 -14.08 0.49 -3.53
C ARG A 113 -13.53 -0.42 -4.62
N GLN A 114 -12.32 -0.95 -4.47
CA GLN A 114 -11.72 -1.91 -5.40
C GLN A 114 -12.51 -3.22 -5.44
N MET A 115 -13.01 -3.70 -4.29
CA MET A 115 -13.85 -4.89 -4.23
C MET A 115 -15.19 -4.66 -4.93
N LYS A 116 -15.81 -3.48 -4.78
CA LYS A 116 -17.01 -3.08 -5.51
C LYS A 116 -16.78 -3.01 -7.03
N ARG A 117 -15.61 -2.56 -7.47
CA ARG A 117 -15.22 -2.60 -8.91
C ARG A 117 -15.23 -4.02 -9.45
N MET A 118 -14.71 -4.96 -8.67
CA MET A 118 -14.66 -6.37 -9.04
C MET A 118 -16.02 -7.07 -8.94
N ARG A 119 -16.69 -6.88 -7.81
CA ARG A 119 -17.94 -7.54 -7.43
C ARG A 119 -18.91 -6.53 -6.81
N PRO A 120 -19.67 -5.78 -7.64
CA PRO A 120 -20.58 -4.74 -7.17
C PRO A 120 -21.76 -5.28 -6.34
N ASP A 121 -22.05 -6.56 -6.45
CA ASP A 121 -23.11 -7.25 -5.74
C ASP A 121 -22.78 -7.56 -4.27
N LEU A 122 -21.50 -7.59 -3.87
CA LEU A 122 -21.11 -7.92 -2.52
C LEU A 122 -21.55 -6.86 -1.50
N ARG A 123 -21.92 -7.33 -0.34
CA ARG A 123 -22.16 -6.48 0.84
C ARG A 123 -20.87 -6.33 1.62
N LEU A 124 -20.41 -5.09 1.76
CA LEU A 124 -19.16 -4.79 2.48
C LEU A 124 -19.50 -4.09 3.78
N GLU A 125 -19.00 -4.61 4.89
CA GLU A 125 -19.19 -4.06 6.23
C GLU A 125 -17.83 -3.78 6.89
N ARG A 126 -17.80 -2.81 7.81
CA ARG A 126 -16.68 -2.58 8.72
C ARG A 126 -16.87 -3.40 10.00
N ILE A 127 -15.83 -3.49 10.83
CA ILE A 127 -15.91 -4.17 12.13
C ILE A 127 -17.04 -3.58 12.98
N GLU A 128 -17.13 -2.25 13.06
CA GLU A 128 -18.18 -1.56 13.84
C GLU A 128 -19.59 -1.95 13.40
N GLU A 129 -19.85 -2.00 12.09
CA GLU A 129 -21.14 -2.38 11.52
C GLU A 129 -21.46 -3.87 11.81
N THR A 130 -20.44 -4.73 11.70
CA THR A 130 -20.56 -6.16 12.04
C THR A 130 -20.86 -6.35 13.52
N VAL A 131 -20.16 -5.63 14.40
CA VAL A 131 -20.37 -5.66 15.86
C VAL A 131 -21.80 -5.24 16.21
N GLN A 132 -22.30 -4.14 15.62
CA GLN A 132 -23.68 -3.67 15.83
C GLN A 132 -24.71 -4.70 15.34
N ARG A 133 -24.50 -5.26 14.15
CA ARG A 133 -25.39 -6.28 13.57
C ARG A 133 -25.47 -7.53 14.45
N LEU A 134 -24.35 -7.96 15.02
CA LEU A 134 -24.25 -9.13 15.88
C LEU A 134 -24.57 -8.84 17.35
N LYS A 135 -24.74 -7.57 17.74
CA LYS A 135 -24.92 -7.11 19.13
C LYS A 135 -23.79 -7.57 20.06
N ALA A 136 -22.56 -7.54 19.52
CA ALA A 136 -21.34 -8.02 20.17
C ALA A 136 -20.49 -6.89 20.78
N GLU A 137 -21.07 -5.71 21.07
CA GLU A 137 -20.34 -4.53 21.54
C GLU A 137 -19.57 -4.80 22.84
N LYS A 138 -20.14 -5.59 23.74
CA LYS A 138 -19.49 -5.96 25.02
C LYS A 138 -18.31 -6.89 24.80
N ASP A 139 -18.50 -7.88 23.94
CA ASP A 139 -17.49 -8.91 23.67
C ASP A 139 -16.27 -8.29 23.01
N VAL A 140 -16.47 -7.37 22.04
CA VAL A 140 -15.39 -6.72 21.32
C VAL A 140 -14.72 -5.61 22.14
N ALA A 141 -15.45 -4.92 23.04
CA ALA A 141 -14.87 -3.90 23.90
C ALA A 141 -13.86 -4.45 24.91
N GLU A 142 -13.91 -5.75 25.21
CA GLU A 142 -12.99 -6.44 26.11
C GLU A 142 -11.76 -7.03 25.37
N LEU A 143 -11.75 -6.99 24.02
CA LEU A 143 -10.66 -7.55 23.22
C LEU A 143 -9.49 -6.56 23.11
N ASP A 144 -8.28 -7.10 23.19
CA ASP A 144 -7.09 -6.36 22.78
C ASP A 144 -7.03 -6.22 21.25
N GLU A 145 -6.31 -5.21 20.76
CA GLU A 145 -6.13 -4.94 19.32
C GLU A 145 -5.63 -6.20 18.54
N GLU A 146 -4.88 -7.07 19.20
CA GLU A 146 -4.36 -8.33 18.64
C GLU A 146 -5.46 -9.40 18.49
N ASP A 147 -6.53 -9.37 19.28
CA ASP A 147 -7.56 -10.42 19.31
C ASP A 147 -8.76 -10.12 18.40
N ILE A 148 -8.82 -8.91 17.83
CA ILE A 148 -9.89 -8.50 16.91
C ILE A 148 -9.96 -9.41 15.68
N TRP A 149 -8.83 -9.69 15.05
CA TRP A 149 -8.80 -10.51 13.83
C TRP A 149 -9.08 -11.99 14.06
N PRO A 150 -8.60 -12.63 15.14
CA PRO A 150 -9.09 -13.95 15.59
C PRO A 150 -10.60 -13.99 15.79
N TRP A 151 -11.19 -12.95 16.41
CA TRP A 151 -12.65 -12.84 16.58
C TRP A 151 -13.37 -12.75 15.22
N VAL A 152 -12.86 -11.96 14.28
CA VAL A 152 -13.43 -11.87 12.92
C VAL A 152 -13.39 -13.22 12.21
N GLU A 153 -12.28 -13.97 12.33
CA GLU A 153 -12.21 -15.32 11.76
C GLU A 153 -13.22 -16.28 12.41
N GLU A 154 -13.45 -16.15 13.70
CA GLU A 154 -14.47 -16.92 14.40
C GLU A 154 -15.87 -16.60 13.86
N GLN A 155 -16.20 -15.32 13.63
CA GLN A 155 -17.48 -14.94 13.02
C GLN A 155 -17.65 -15.55 11.63
N ARG A 156 -16.60 -15.62 10.82
CA ARG A 156 -16.64 -16.31 9.54
C ARG A 156 -16.89 -17.80 9.69
N LEU A 157 -16.21 -18.47 10.62
CA LEU A 157 -16.40 -19.91 10.89
C LEU A 157 -17.80 -20.24 11.39
N GLN A 158 -18.46 -19.30 12.10
CA GLN A 158 -19.84 -19.42 12.56
C GLN A 158 -20.88 -19.12 11.46
N GLY A 159 -20.44 -18.67 10.26
CA GLY A 159 -21.31 -18.30 9.15
C GLY A 159 -21.96 -16.92 9.29
N ASN A 160 -21.47 -16.07 10.20
CA ASN A 160 -21.91 -14.68 10.34
C ASN A 160 -21.30 -13.75 9.28
N LEU A 161 -20.22 -14.19 8.60
CA LEU A 161 -19.52 -13.54 7.50
C LEU A 161 -19.14 -14.62 6.47
N ASP A 162 -19.19 -14.27 5.18
CA ASP A 162 -18.71 -15.12 4.08
C ASP A 162 -17.21 -14.96 3.85
N GLY A 163 -16.64 -13.84 4.28
CA GLY A 163 -15.21 -13.56 4.17
C GLY A 163 -14.80 -12.24 4.82
N PHE A 164 -13.51 -11.99 4.86
CA PHE A 164 -12.96 -10.72 5.31
C PHE A 164 -11.65 -10.39 4.60
N ILE A 165 -11.35 -9.10 4.47
CA ILE A 165 -10.16 -8.59 3.77
C ILE A 165 -9.16 -8.02 4.77
N VAL A 166 -7.93 -8.54 4.74
CA VAL A 166 -6.85 -8.14 5.66
C VAL A 166 -5.52 -8.04 4.93
N PRO A 167 -4.55 -7.28 5.46
CA PRO A 167 -3.16 -7.40 5.04
C PRO A 167 -2.68 -8.85 5.15
N ARG A 168 -1.92 -9.32 4.19
CA ARG A 168 -1.36 -10.68 4.22
C ARG A 168 -0.53 -10.95 5.48
N ALA A 169 0.08 -9.91 6.06
CA ALA A 169 0.82 -9.99 7.31
C ALA A 169 -0.06 -10.48 8.47
N ILE A 170 -1.27 -9.97 8.60
CA ILE A 170 -2.25 -10.39 9.63
C ILE A 170 -2.60 -11.87 9.47
N HIS A 171 -2.98 -12.30 8.27
CA HIS A 171 -3.27 -13.71 8.02
C HIS A 171 -2.10 -14.63 8.42
N ALA A 172 -0.86 -14.24 8.08
CA ALA A 172 0.33 -15.01 8.41
C ALA A 172 0.66 -14.97 9.91
N GLY A 173 0.53 -13.80 10.55
CA GLY A 173 0.85 -13.56 11.95
C GLY A 173 -0.06 -14.33 12.90
N HIS A 174 -1.35 -14.38 12.61
CA HIS A 174 -2.36 -15.10 13.42
C HIS A 174 -2.52 -16.57 13.01
N ARG A 175 -1.81 -17.03 11.96
CA ARG A 175 -1.92 -18.41 11.43
C ARG A 175 -3.37 -18.81 11.15
N MET A 176 -4.12 -17.91 10.50
CA MET A 176 -5.54 -18.12 10.21
C MET A 176 -5.77 -19.38 9.39
N LYS A 177 -6.90 -20.07 9.66
CA LYS A 177 -7.25 -21.35 9.02
C LYS A 177 -7.95 -21.16 7.68
N GLY A 178 -8.64 -20.01 7.49
CA GLY A 178 -9.35 -19.70 6.25
C GLY A 178 -8.41 -19.67 5.04
N ARG A 179 -8.93 -20.07 3.87
CA ARG A 179 -8.18 -19.94 2.62
C ARG A 179 -7.95 -18.49 2.30
N ARG A 180 -6.74 -18.18 1.86
CA ARG A 180 -6.39 -16.82 1.44
C ARG A 180 -6.38 -16.71 -0.09
N HIS A 181 -7.03 -15.71 -0.59
CA HIS A 181 -7.02 -15.33 -2.00
C HIS A 181 -6.35 -13.98 -2.14
N THR A 182 -5.22 -13.94 -2.83
CA THR A 182 -4.42 -12.71 -2.95
C THR A 182 -5.15 -11.68 -3.82
N LEU A 183 -5.33 -10.48 -3.27
CA LEU A 183 -5.80 -9.30 -3.98
C LEU A 183 -4.56 -8.56 -4.50
N GLY A 184 -4.21 -8.80 -5.74
CA GLY A 184 -2.92 -8.40 -6.32
C GLY A 184 -3.01 -7.32 -7.38
N LEU A 185 -1.85 -6.94 -7.91
CA LEU A 185 -1.73 -5.87 -8.90
C LEU A 185 -2.22 -6.26 -10.30
N GLN A 186 -2.52 -7.53 -10.54
CA GLN A 186 -2.93 -8.08 -11.85
C GLN A 186 -2.07 -7.49 -12.97
N ARG A 187 -0.89 -8.05 -13.14
CA ARG A 187 0.12 -7.51 -14.08
C ARG A 187 0.06 -8.17 -15.45
N ASP A 188 -0.71 -9.24 -15.60
CA ASP A 188 -0.90 -9.94 -16.87
C ASP A 188 -2.06 -9.31 -17.63
N GLN A 189 -1.87 -9.05 -18.92
CA GLN A 189 -2.92 -8.44 -19.77
C GLN A 189 -4.14 -9.35 -20.00
N THR A 190 -3.99 -10.64 -19.79
CA THR A 190 -5.10 -11.59 -19.83
C THR A 190 -6.08 -11.42 -18.68
N GLU A 191 -5.67 -10.71 -17.62
CA GLU A 191 -6.46 -10.45 -16.44
C GLU A 191 -7.23 -9.13 -16.57
N SER A 192 -8.46 -9.13 -16.12
CA SER A 192 -9.30 -7.94 -16.15
C SER A 192 -8.74 -6.85 -15.24
N ASN A 193 -8.69 -5.60 -15.73
CA ASN A 193 -8.36 -4.44 -14.89
C ASN A 193 -9.30 -4.28 -13.68
N ARG A 194 -10.47 -4.92 -13.70
CA ARG A 194 -11.42 -4.93 -12.58
C ARG A 194 -10.88 -5.72 -11.38
N GLU A 195 -10.01 -6.70 -11.62
CA GLU A 195 -9.40 -7.57 -10.61
C GLU A 195 -8.11 -6.99 -10.02
N ARG A 196 -7.67 -5.82 -10.52
CA ARG A 196 -6.46 -5.16 -10.05
C ARG A 196 -6.70 -4.50 -8.69
N PHE A 197 -5.86 -4.81 -7.71
CA PHE A 197 -5.85 -4.20 -6.39
C PHE A 197 -4.50 -3.51 -6.16
N ILE A 198 -4.50 -2.17 -6.15
CA ILE A 198 -3.33 -1.39 -5.73
C ILE A 198 -3.44 -1.23 -4.22
N PRO A 199 -2.42 -1.66 -3.45
CA PRO A 199 -2.49 -1.60 -1.99
C PRO A 199 -2.51 -0.15 -1.49
N PRO A 200 -3.04 0.08 -0.27
CA PRO A 200 -2.78 1.33 0.42
C PRO A 200 -1.27 1.55 0.56
N PRO A 201 -0.78 2.80 0.45
CA PRO A 201 0.64 3.08 0.53
C PRO A 201 1.23 2.74 1.90
N LEU A 202 2.54 2.56 1.94
CA LEU A 202 3.37 2.27 3.13
C LEU A 202 3.19 0.88 3.75
N TYR A 203 2.35 0.02 3.23
CA TYR A 203 2.23 -1.36 3.72
C TYR A 203 3.42 -2.24 3.29
N GLY A 204 3.80 -3.17 4.18
CA GLY A 204 4.84 -4.16 3.95
C GLY A 204 6.28 -3.66 4.14
N PHE A 205 6.48 -2.44 4.62
CA PHE A 205 7.81 -1.94 4.98
C PHE A 205 8.13 -2.21 6.45
N THR A 206 9.31 -2.78 6.69
CA THR A 206 9.93 -2.89 8.01
C THR A 206 11.09 -1.92 8.07
N ILE A 207 10.98 -0.92 8.93
CA ILE A 207 11.96 0.15 9.13
C ILE A 207 12.84 -0.21 10.33
N LEU A 208 14.13 -0.03 10.17
CA LEU A 208 15.10 -0.08 11.28
C LEU A 208 15.41 1.34 11.73
N VAL A 209 15.13 1.62 12.99
CA VAL A 209 15.22 2.95 13.59
C VAL A 209 16.25 2.92 14.71
N SER A 210 17.08 3.96 14.79
CA SER A 210 18.05 4.13 15.86
C SER A 210 18.19 5.59 16.29
N ARG A 211 18.97 5.83 17.33
CA ARG A 211 19.40 7.17 17.72
C ARG A 211 20.21 7.83 16.60
N GLN A 212 20.18 9.14 16.54
CA GLN A 212 20.99 9.89 15.58
C GLN A 212 22.47 9.55 15.71
N GLY A 213 23.17 9.41 14.57
CA GLY A 213 24.59 9.07 14.54
C GLY A 213 24.92 7.57 14.60
N PHE A 214 23.91 6.70 14.62
CA PHE A 214 24.16 5.25 14.57
C PHE A 214 24.87 4.85 13.25
N PRO A 215 25.94 4.01 13.31
CA PRO A 215 26.71 3.63 12.14
C PRO A 215 25.93 2.63 11.27
N LYS A 216 25.40 3.09 10.13
CA LYS A 216 24.65 2.23 9.15
C LYS A 216 25.46 1.01 8.69
N ALA A 217 26.79 1.09 8.72
CA ALA A 217 27.68 0.00 8.33
C ALA A 217 27.43 -1.28 9.15
N SER A 218 27.04 -1.14 10.41
CA SER A 218 26.81 -2.26 11.34
C SER A 218 25.65 -3.17 10.97
N VAL A 219 24.73 -2.71 10.11
CA VAL A 219 23.54 -3.49 9.68
C VAL A 219 23.38 -3.50 8.16
N ARG A 220 24.38 -3.04 7.43
CA ARG A 220 24.32 -2.83 5.96
C ARG A 220 23.85 -4.08 5.20
N GLU A 221 24.26 -5.27 5.63
CA GLU A 221 23.91 -6.53 4.97
C GLU A 221 22.41 -6.87 5.06
N MET A 222 21.71 -6.30 6.05
CA MET A 222 20.27 -6.48 6.23
C MET A 222 19.44 -5.47 5.42
N LEU A 223 20.03 -4.37 4.99
CA LEU A 223 19.32 -3.26 4.39
C LEU A 223 19.10 -3.47 2.89
N ASP A 224 17.93 -3.06 2.41
CA ASP A 224 17.57 -3.04 0.99
C ASP A 224 17.41 -1.60 0.49
N PRO A 225 18.36 -1.08 -0.30
CA PRO A 225 18.27 0.26 -0.87
C PRO A 225 17.05 0.47 -1.79
N SER A 226 16.56 -0.61 -2.42
CA SER A 226 15.38 -0.53 -3.28
C SER A 226 14.11 -0.30 -2.45
N ALA A 227 14.01 -0.97 -1.30
CA ALA A 227 12.92 -0.77 -0.35
C ALA A 227 12.99 0.64 0.28
N GLU A 228 14.20 1.12 0.61
CA GLU A 228 14.40 2.49 1.13
C GLU A 228 13.95 3.54 0.11
N LEU A 229 14.28 3.36 -1.17
CA LEU A 229 13.84 4.27 -2.23
C LEU A 229 12.32 4.25 -2.37
N ALA A 230 11.70 3.07 -2.44
CA ALA A 230 10.25 2.92 -2.56
C ALA A 230 9.52 3.55 -1.37
N TYR A 231 9.99 3.31 -0.15
CA TYR A 231 9.43 3.92 1.06
C TYR A 231 9.47 5.46 1.02
N ARG A 232 10.64 6.04 0.69
CA ARG A 232 10.77 7.50 0.61
C ARG A 232 9.81 8.13 -0.40
N LEU A 233 9.63 7.47 -1.54
CA LEU A 233 8.71 7.95 -2.58
C LEU A 233 7.25 7.80 -2.14
N GLU A 234 6.85 6.67 -1.53
CA GLU A 234 5.48 6.51 -1.00
C GLU A 234 5.20 7.47 0.16
N ALA A 235 6.17 7.72 1.05
CA ALA A 235 6.02 8.70 2.14
C ALA A 235 5.84 10.12 1.58
N SER A 236 6.69 10.55 0.62
CA SER A 236 6.54 11.85 -0.04
C SER A 236 5.21 11.99 -0.79
N LEU A 237 4.73 10.91 -1.41
CA LEU A 237 3.42 10.87 -2.05
C LEU A 237 2.32 11.13 -1.02
N MET A 238 2.35 10.44 0.11
CA MET A 238 1.34 10.59 1.17
C MET A 238 1.36 11.97 1.82
N GLU A 239 2.53 12.59 1.97
CA GLU A 239 2.64 13.96 2.46
C GLU A 239 2.02 14.98 1.49
N SER A 240 2.14 14.71 0.18
CA SER A 240 1.68 15.60 -0.88
C SER A 240 0.18 15.48 -1.20
N ILE A 241 -0.46 14.39 -0.82
CA ILE A 241 -1.90 14.15 -1.03
C ILE A 241 -2.71 14.76 0.12
N ASP A 242 -3.84 15.40 -0.24
CA ASP A 242 -4.83 15.89 0.74
C ASP A 242 -5.19 14.76 1.74
N PRO A 243 -5.14 15.04 3.06
CA PRO A 243 -5.49 14.05 4.08
C PRO A 243 -6.85 13.36 3.85
N LYS A 244 -7.82 14.06 3.26
CA LYS A 244 -9.15 13.48 2.95
C LYS A 244 -9.11 12.44 1.84
N LEU A 245 -8.14 12.51 0.92
CA LEU A 245 -7.97 11.54 -0.15
C LEU A 245 -7.18 10.31 0.29
N ARG A 246 -6.35 10.43 1.33
CA ARG A 246 -5.46 9.33 1.77
C ARG A 246 -6.15 7.99 2.00
N PRO A 247 -7.36 7.92 2.61
CA PRO A 247 -8.05 6.65 2.83
C PRO A 247 -8.49 5.93 1.56
N ILE A 248 -8.63 6.65 0.45
CA ILE A 248 -9.16 6.13 -0.82
C ILE A 248 -8.14 6.10 -1.95
N VAL A 249 -6.87 6.44 -1.67
CA VAL A 249 -5.79 6.39 -2.65
C VAL A 249 -4.94 5.16 -2.41
N GLY A 250 -4.80 4.36 -3.47
CA GLY A 250 -3.81 3.29 -3.54
C GLY A 250 -2.53 3.78 -4.20
N ALA A 251 -1.39 3.35 -3.69
CA ALA A 251 -0.11 3.61 -4.32
C ALA A 251 0.84 2.43 -4.14
N TYR A 252 1.58 2.14 -5.19
CA TYR A 252 2.58 1.09 -5.16
C TYR A 252 3.82 1.52 -5.94
N ILE A 253 4.95 1.56 -5.26
CA ILE A 253 6.23 1.94 -5.86
C ILE A 253 7.21 0.80 -5.66
N GLU A 254 7.83 0.37 -6.76
CA GLU A 254 8.79 -0.73 -6.74
C GLU A 254 9.94 -0.49 -7.73
N GLN A 255 11.15 -0.83 -7.30
CA GLN A 255 12.30 -0.86 -8.20
C GLN A 255 12.45 -2.26 -8.81
N ARG A 256 12.37 -2.36 -10.15
CA ARG A 256 12.42 -3.61 -10.89
C ARG A 256 13.54 -3.63 -11.92
N LYS A 257 14.00 -4.83 -12.26
CA LYS A 257 14.98 -5.04 -13.34
C LYS A 257 14.37 -4.68 -14.69
N ILE A 258 15.14 -4.02 -15.55
CA ILE A 258 14.68 -3.66 -16.89
C ILE A 258 14.25 -4.87 -17.72
N SER A 259 14.89 -6.04 -17.51
CA SER A 259 14.51 -7.29 -18.17
C SER A 259 13.06 -7.70 -17.88
N THR A 260 12.53 -7.37 -16.72
CA THR A 260 11.14 -7.64 -16.36
C THR A 260 10.18 -6.78 -17.19
N PHE A 261 10.52 -5.49 -17.37
CA PHE A 261 9.71 -4.59 -18.22
C PHE A 261 9.78 -4.99 -19.70
N LEU A 262 10.97 -5.35 -20.19
CA LEU A 262 11.14 -5.80 -21.59
C LEU A 262 10.33 -7.07 -21.85
N LYS A 263 10.37 -8.03 -20.93
CA LYS A 263 9.58 -9.27 -21.05
C LYS A 263 8.09 -8.92 -21.12
N LYS A 264 7.58 -8.15 -20.17
CA LYS A 264 6.18 -7.70 -20.12
C LYS A 264 5.80 -6.96 -21.41
N ALA A 265 6.55 -5.93 -21.81
CA ALA A 265 6.26 -5.16 -23.01
C ALA A 265 6.26 -6.02 -24.29
N THR A 266 7.09 -7.08 -24.34
CA THR A 266 7.11 -8.02 -25.47
C THR A 266 5.87 -8.92 -25.45
N GLU A 267 5.48 -9.42 -24.27
CA GLU A 267 4.29 -10.26 -24.09
C GLU A 267 3.02 -9.47 -24.39
N ASP A 268 2.98 -8.23 -23.96
CA ASP A 268 1.85 -7.30 -24.11
C ASP A 268 1.76 -6.67 -25.52
N GLY A 269 2.80 -6.78 -26.34
CA GLY A 269 2.90 -6.09 -27.64
C GLY A 269 2.98 -4.57 -27.51
N ASP A 270 3.43 -4.06 -26.34
CA ASP A 270 3.56 -2.63 -26.08
C ASP A 270 4.81 -2.05 -26.79
N GLU A 271 4.62 -1.68 -28.05
CA GLU A 271 5.68 -1.08 -28.87
C GLU A 271 6.16 0.26 -28.30
N THR A 272 5.31 1.01 -27.62
CA THR A 272 5.66 2.32 -27.05
C THR A 272 6.67 2.12 -25.90
N LEU A 273 6.36 1.21 -25.00
CA LEU A 273 7.27 0.87 -23.88
C LEU A 273 8.57 0.22 -24.42
N LEU A 274 8.48 -0.69 -25.38
CA LEU A 274 9.66 -1.29 -26.01
C LEU A 274 10.57 -0.24 -26.64
N ASN A 275 10.01 0.71 -27.39
CA ASN A 275 10.79 1.77 -28.03
C ASN A 275 11.45 2.73 -27.04
N THR A 276 10.85 2.96 -25.87
CA THR A 276 11.47 3.77 -24.80
C THR A 276 12.57 3.04 -24.06
N LEU A 277 12.50 1.71 -23.97
CA LEU A 277 13.47 0.89 -23.24
C LEU A 277 14.63 0.40 -24.11
N VAL A 278 14.45 0.33 -25.43
CA VAL A 278 15.46 -0.17 -26.40
C VAL A 278 16.09 0.99 -27.16
N ASN A 279 17.43 0.94 -27.34
CA ASN A 279 18.12 1.95 -28.12
C ASN A 279 17.77 1.81 -29.62
N PRO A 280 17.16 2.83 -30.26
CA PRO A 280 16.74 2.76 -31.65
C PRO A 280 17.94 2.58 -32.63
N ASN A 281 19.15 2.98 -32.23
CA ASN A 281 20.36 2.92 -33.06
C ASN A 281 21.13 1.60 -32.95
N LYS A 282 20.76 0.74 -31.98
CA LYS A 282 21.40 -0.56 -31.79
C LYS A 282 20.31 -1.62 -31.65
N LYS A 283 20.11 -2.40 -32.71
CA LYS A 283 19.17 -3.53 -32.65
C LYS A 283 19.35 -4.33 -31.35
N ARG A 284 18.37 -4.28 -30.45
CA ARG A 284 18.30 -4.99 -29.15
C ARG A 284 19.25 -4.54 -28.03
N ALA A 285 19.93 -3.41 -28.12
CA ALA A 285 20.68 -2.86 -26.99
C ALA A 285 19.73 -2.02 -26.10
N VAL A 286 19.58 -2.46 -24.86
CA VAL A 286 18.77 -1.75 -23.87
C VAL A 286 19.36 -0.38 -23.57
N TYR A 287 18.53 0.65 -23.58
CA TYR A 287 18.93 2.01 -23.21
C TYR A 287 19.24 2.03 -21.70
N LYS A 288 20.51 2.16 -21.30
CA LYS A 288 20.98 2.11 -19.91
C LYS A 288 20.48 0.87 -19.16
N SER A 289 21.30 -0.13 -19.00
CA SER A 289 21.01 -1.47 -18.43
C SER A 289 20.58 -1.50 -16.96
N GLY A 290 20.39 -0.34 -16.30
CA GLY A 290 20.03 -0.24 -14.88
C GLY A 290 18.54 -0.56 -14.60
N PRO A 291 18.18 -0.74 -13.32
CA PRO A 291 16.80 -0.95 -12.91
C PRO A 291 15.91 0.25 -13.24
N ARG A 292 14.61 0.05 -13.16
CA ARG A 292 13.59 1.10 -13.28
C ARG A 292 12.73 1.14 -12.02
N VAL A 293 12.22 2.32 -11.71
CA VAL A 293 11.22 2.53 -10.67
C VAL A 293 9.86 2.63 -11.34
N GLU A 294 9.00 1.68 -11.04
CA GLU A 294 7.58 1.66 -11.40
C GLU A 294 6.78 2.36 -10.30
N MET A 295 5.93 3.27 -10.65
CA MET A 295 5.08 4.04 -9.74
C MET A 295 3.65 3.94 -10.21
N LEU A 296 2.76 3.46 -9.36
CA LEU A 296 1.32 3.31 -9.60
C LEU A 296 0.57 4.13 -8.57
N ILE A 297 -0.46 4.86 -9.01
CA ILE A 297 -1.40 5.54 -8.13
C ILE A 297 -2.82 5.35 -8.66
N GLU A 298 -3.78 5.12 -7.77
CA GLU A 298 -5.17 4.88 -8.13
C GLU A 298 -6.13 5.42 -7.07
N THR A 299 -7.29 5.91 -7.50
CA THR A 299 -8.47 6.10 -6.65
C THR A 299 -9.74 5.73 -7.43
N LEU A 300 -10.83 5.46 -6.69
CA LEU A 300 -12.09 5.01 -7.26
C LEU A 300 -13.28 5.77 -6.64
N THR A 301 -14.39 5.79 -7.37
CA THR A 301 -15.70 6.15 -6.81
C THR A 301 -16.11 5.18 -5.70
N SER A 302 -17.01 5.59 -4.81
CA SER A 302 -17.48 4.76 -3.68
C SER A 302 -18.15 3.44 -4.13
N ASP A 303 -18.73 3.43 -5.32
CA ASP A 303 -19.36 2.26 -5.94
C ASP A 303 -18.38 1.45 -6.82
N GLY A 304 -17.13 1.91 -6.96
CA GLY A 304 -16.10 1.26 -7.78
C GLY A 304 -16.30 1.36 -9.29
N THR A 305 -17.30 2.10 -9.78
CA THR A 305 -17.63 2.15 -11.22
C THR A 305 -16.64 2.95 -12.04
N VAL A 306 -16.06 4.01 -11.47
CA VAL A 306 -15.07 4.86 -12.14
C VAL A 306 -13.74 4.81 -11.40
N THR A 307 -12.67 4.61 -12.15
CA THR A 307 -11.29 4.56 -11.63
C THR A 307 -10.47 5.65 -12.29
N ALA A 308 -9.76 6.43 -11.47
CA ALA A 308 -8.68 7.31 -11.91
C ALA A 308 -7.34 6.68 -11.52
N ALA A 309 -6.48 6.42 -12.49
CA ALA A 309 -5.17 5.80 -12.25
C ALA A 309 -4.10 6.43 -13.13
N CYS A 310 -2.90 6.56 -12.59
CA CYS A 310 -1.71 6.97 -13.33
C CYS A 310 -0.56 6.00 -13.04
N GLU A 311 0.25 5.75 -14.08
CA GLU A 311 1.42 4.90 -14.00
C GLU A 311 2.62 5.60 -14.62
N ARG A 312 3.79 5.44 -14.00
CA ARG A 312 5.04 6.00 -14.54
C ARG A 312 6.22 5.07 -14.27
N ILE A 313 7.07 4.92 -15.28
CA ILE A 313 8.32 4.15 -15.19
C ILE A 313 9.48 5.09 -15.45
N VAL A 314 10.39 5.20 -14.49
CA VAL A 314 11.53 6.12 -14.56
C VAL A 314 12.83 5.44 -14.13
N GLN A 315 13.97 6.08 -14.43
CA GLN A 315 15.24 5.68 -13.84
C GLN A 315 15.30 6.07 -12.36
N PRO A 316 16.01 5.32 -11.49
CA PRO A 316 16.10 5.62 -10.07
C PRO A 316 16.58 7.05 -9.77
N GLU A 317 17.51 7.57 -10.57
CA GLU A 317 18.06 8.93 -10.43
C GLU A 317 16.99 10.02 -10.65
N ASN A 318 15.99 9.72 -11.49
CA ASN A 318 14.90 10.63 -11.84
C ASN A 318 13.61 10.35 -11.03
N SER A 319 13.67 9.46 -10.03
CA SER A 319 12.48 8.98 -9.33
C SER A 319 11.71 10.09 -8.61
N GLN A 320 12.40 11.04 -7.99
CA GLN A 320 11.73 12.17 -7.31
C GLN A 320 10.99 13.08 -8.31
N MET A 321 11.61 13.40 -9.46
CA MET A 321 10.96 14.18 -10.50
C MET A 321 9.80 13.38 -11.13
N GLY A 322 9.98 12.07 -11.30
CA GLY A 322 8.94 11.15 -11.77
C GLY A 322 7.72 11.17 -10.85
N LEU A 323 7.93 11.15 -9.52
CA LEU A 323 6.86 11.24 -8.54
C LEU A 323 6.10 12.57 -8.61
N VAL A 324 6.82 13.69 -8.65
CA VAL A 324 6.21 15.04 -8.77
C VAL A 324 5.34 15.14 -10.03
N THR A 325 5.84 14.59 -11.15
CA THR A 325 5.09 14.60 -12.42
C THR A 325 3.85 13.69 -12.33
N LEU A 326 4.01 12.48 -11.76
CA LEU A 326 2.92 11.54 -11.56
C LEU A 326 1.80 12.14 -10.71
N LEU A 327 2.17 12.79 -9.60
CA LEU A 327 1.21 13.45 -8.71
C LEU A 327 0.47 14.58 -9.41
N LYS A 328 1.21 15.42 -10.16
CA LYS A 328 0.58 16.50 -10.93
C LYS A 328 -0.43 15.94 -11.92
N GLU A 329 -0.04 14.96 -12.73
CA GLU A 329 -0.93 14.34 -13.72
C GLU A 329 -2.15 13.70 -13.06
N PHE A 330 -1.96 13.04 -11.91
CA PHE A 330 -3.05 12.42 -11.16
C PHE A 330 -4.02 13.47 -10.59
N MET A 331 -3.51 14.56 -10.01
CA MET A 331 -4.36 15.63 -9.47
C MET A 331 -5.08 16.40 -10.58
N ASP A 332 -4.41 16.64 -11.73
CA ASP A 332 -5.04 17.25 -12.91
C ASP A 332 -6.17 16.35 -13.44
N LEU A 333 -5.94 15.04 -13.51
CA LEU A 333 -6.96 14.06 -13.90
C LEU A 333 -8.16 14.08 -12.95
N LEU A 334 -7.92 14.03 -11.64
CA LEU A 334 -8.98 14.10 -10.63
C LEU A 334 -9.77 15.41 -10.73
N SER A 335 -9.09 16.53 -10.90
CA SER A 335 -9.76 17.83 -11.07
C SER A 335 -10.72 17.84 -12.25
N VAL A 336 -10.29 17.30 -13.38
CA VAL A 336 -11.17 17.20 -14.58
C VAL A 336 -12.35 16.24 -14.33
N MET A 337 -12.10 15.09 -13.71
CA MET A 337 -13.12 14.05 -13.52
C MET A 337 -14.15 14.41 -12.44
N THR A 338 -13.78 15.22 -11.45
CA THR A 338 -14.65 15.59 -10.32
C THR A 338 -15.39 16.91 -10.53
N THR A 339 -15.06 17.67 -11.58
CA THR A 339 -15.70 18.97 -11.88
C THR A 339 -16.87 18.76 -12.84
N ASP A 340 -17.98 19.45 -12.59
CA ASP A 340 -19.08 19.51 -13.53
C ASP A 340 -18.66 20.28 -14.79
N HIS A 341 -18.85 19.69 -15.96
CA HIS A 341 -18.52 20.33 -17.21
C HIS A 341 -19.63 21.29 -17.61
N GLU A 342 -19.34 22.57 -17.60
CA GLU A 342 -20.23 23.58 -18.16
C GLU A 342 -20.48 23.27 -19.65
N ALA A 343 -21.74 23.43 -20.08
CA ALA A 343 -22.07 23.41 -21.51
C ALA A 343 -21.17 24.43 -22.22
N THR A 344 -20.59 24.01 -23.34
CA THR A 344 -19.76 24.89 -24.14
C THR A 344 -20.63 26.09 -24.54
N LYS A 345 -20.32 27.29 -24.02
CA LYS A 345 -21.01 28.57 -24.32
C LYS A 345 -20.89 29.01 -25.79
N ARG A 346 -20.40 28.14 -26.66
CA ARG A 346 -20.30 28.37 -28.09
C ARG A 346 -21.63 28.00 -28.74
N ASN A 347 -22.42 29.01 -29.05
CA ASN A 347 -23.58 28.88 -29.92
C ASN A 347 -23.07 28.45 -31.31
N ILE A 348 -22.90 27.16 -31.54
CA ILE A 348 -22.51 26.63 -32.84
C ILE A 348 -23.83 26.32 -33.58
N PRO A 349 -24.15 27.06 -34.66
CA PRO A 349 -25.36 26.81 -35.41
C PRO A 349 -25.45 25.35 -35.88
N GLY A 350 -26.57 24.68 -35.58
CA GLY A 350 -26.81 23.29 -35.96
C GLY A 350 -26.31 22.22 -34.98
N MET A 351 -25.77 22.60 -33.82
CA MET A 351 -25.43 21.64 -32.79
C MET A 351 -26.69 21.21 -32.01
N PRO A 352 -26.91 19.91 -31.80
CA PRO A 352 -28.09 19.43 -31.04
C PRO A 352 -28.06 19.98 -29.59
N ASP A 353 -29.25 20.27 -29.05
CA ASP A 353 -29.41 20.81 -27.67
C ASP A 353 -28.77 19.93 -26.59
N SER A 354 -28.74 18.63 -26.83
CA SER A 354 -28.05 17.67 -25.91
C SER A 354 -26.56 17.93 -25.71
N PHE A 355 -25.90 18.67 -26.61
CA PHE A 355 -24.51 19.10 -26.44
C PHE A 355 -24.38 20.43 -25.69
N MET A 356 -25.52 21.13 -25.47
CA MET A 356 -25.59 22.41 -24.77
C MET A 356 -25.92 22.23 -23.28
N GLU A 357 -26.31 21.03 -22.86
CA GLU A 357 -26.62 20.73 -21.47
C GLU A 357 -25.31 20.55 -20.66
N PRO A 358 -25.24 21.09 -19.40
CA PRO A 358 -24.16 20.80 -18.51
C PRO A 358 -24.01 19.28 -18.34
N LYS A 359 -22.82 18.75 -18.52
CA LYS A 359 -22.54 17.35 -18.25
C LYS A 359 -22.17 17.17 -16.79
N PRO A 360 -22.79 16.23 -16.07
CA PRO A 360 -22.41 15.95 -14.70
C PRO A 360 -20.95 15.47 -14.64
N ARG A 361 -20.34 15.64 -13.48
CA ARG A 361 -19.01 15.13 -13.20
C ARG A 361 -18.92 13.64 -13.50
N LEU A 362 -17.76 13.21 -14.01
CA LEU A 362 -17.51 11.81 -14.34
C LEU A 362 -17.26 10.95 -13.10
N MET A 363 -16.77 11.56 -12.03
CA MET A 363 -16.36 10.88 -10.81
C MET A 363 -16.87 11.62 -9.57
N ASP A 364 -17.60 10.90 -8.73
CA ASP A 364 -17.96 11.34 -7.39
C ASP A 364 -17.14 10.56 -6.35
N LEU A 365 -16.26 11.26 -5.65
CA LEU A 365 -15.45 10.65 -4.60
C LEU A 365 -16.20 10.50 -3.28
N SER A 366 -17.43 11.06 -3.20
CA SER A 366 -18.28 11.06 -2.00
C SER A 366 -17.53 11.57 -0.74
N LEU A 367 -16.55 12.45 -0.93
CA LEU A 367 -15.86 13.10 0.16
C LEU A 367 -16.75 14.21 0.69
N ILE A 368 -17.17 14.09 1.93
CA ILE A 368 -17.96 15.14 2.60
C ILE A 368 -17.09 16.41 2.62
N HIS A 369 -17.43 17.38 1.74
CA HIS A 369 -16.82 18.69 1.59
C HIS A 369 -15.33 18.73 1.24
N ILE A 370 -14.99 18.58 -0.04
CA ILE A 370 -13.83 19.31 -0.58
C ILE A 370 -14.31 20.75 -0.79
N SER A 371 -13.98 21.67 0.15
CA SER A 371 -14.07 23.10 -0.11
C SER A 371 -13.15 23.41 -1.29
N GLU A 372 -13.68 24.08 -2.32
CA GLU A 372 -12.87 24.56 -3.44
C GLU A 372 -11.61 25.26 -2.90
N PRO A 373 -10.42 24.98 -3.48
CA PRO A 373 -9.25 25.74 -3.13
C PRO A 373 -9.52 27.21 -3.45
N THR A 374 -9.58 28.05 -2.44
CA THR A 374 -9.61 29.50 -2.59
C THR A 374 -8.40 29.90 -3.43
N ARG A 375 -8.64 30.30 -4.68
CA ARG A 375 -7.59 30.87 -5.53
C ARG A 375 -7.02 32.07 -4.79
N PRO A 376 -5.71 32.12 -4.52
CA PRO A 376 -5.09 33.37 -4.08
C PRO A 376 -5.18 34.35 -5.27
N TYR A 377 -5.72 35.52 -5.00
CA TYR A 377 -5.74 36.67 -5.91
C TYR A 377 -4.31 37.16 -6.17
#